data_8b585d3c6733a75c61653b4b1dabf93d
#
_entry.id   8b585d3c6733a75c61653b4b1dabf93d
#
_cell.length_a   1.000
_cell.length_b   1.000
_cell.length_c   1.000
_cell.angle_alpha   90.00
_cell.angle_beta   90.00
_cell.angle_gamma   90.00
#
_symmetry.space_group_name_H-M   'P 1'
#
loop_
_entity.id
_entity.type
_entity.pdbx_description
1 polymer ?
#
loop_
_entity_poly.entity_id
_entity_poly.type
_entity_poly.pdbx_seq_one_letter_code
_entity_poly.pdbx_strand_id
1 'polypeptide(L)'
;MTLRRLLSAIVLPPLFAAFHLNAKMEKPTPLILAVHDAPVPFTGSDQRTHLVYELWMLNFSSGDIAVQKVEIFGDGKPLETLDSAATATRLQPAGLRSTAGTLAKSSQALFFIHLTLPAGAPVPNQITHRVTTYVAAAPPAFQHLVETSDPVSPDSHAVAVIHPPLAGERYISADSCCDATRHTRASIGVNNRVWLAQRYAVDWEQLDANGHIYNGPQEKLESYTIFSKPALAVSDATVVSTVDGLPEQVPGQYPSGISLTDADGNNVILDLGSGNYASTHILRPAASESIKATKFIPDKSWV
;
A
#
# COMPACT_ATOMS: atom_id res chain seq x y z
N MET A 1 81.81 -20.65 -45.34
CA MET A 1 80.43 -20.86 -45.73
C MET A 1 79.55 -20.62 -44.55
N THR A 2 78.99 -19.42 -44.44
CA THR A 2 78.23 -18.96 -43.30
C THR A 2 76.76 -18.78 -43.70
N LEU A 3 75.91 -19.62 -43.15
CA LEU A 3 74.46 -19.69 -43.44
C LEU A 3 73.75 -18.66 -42.62
N ARG A 4 73.27 -17.55 -43.22
CA ARG A 4 72.37 -16.55 -42.60
C ARG A 4 70.95 -17.06 -42.58
N ARG A 5 70.37 -17.33 -41.42
CA ARG A 5 68.95 -17.61 -41.23
C ARG A 5 68.20 -16.23 -41.15
N LEU A 6 67.30 -16.00 -42.12
CA LEU A 6 66.33 -14.94 -42.08
C LEU A 6 65.20 -15.36 -41.12
N LEU A 7 65.01 -14.62 -40.04
CA LEU A 7 63.79 -14.70 -39.22
C LEU A 7 62.78 -13.68 -39.79
N SER A 8 61.71 -14.22 -40.39
CA SER A 8 60.54 -13.39 -40.75
C SER A 8 59.68 -13.14 -39.50
N ALA A 9 59.62 -11.94 -39.00
CA ALA A 9 58.72 -11.53 -37.93
C ALA A 9 57.30 -11.31 -38.53
N ILE A 10 56.36 -12.15 -38.12
CA ILE A 10 54.92 -11.93 -38.41
C ILE A 10 54.40 -10.90 -37.44
N VAL A 11 54.15 -9.67 -37.94
CA VAL A 11 53.45 -8.63 -37.17
C VAL A 11 51.95 -8.86 -37.31
N LEU A 12 51.30 -9.41 -36.27
CA LEU A 12 49.83 -9.44 -36.18
C LEU A 12 49.35 -8.03 -35.84
N PRO A 13 48.39 -7.48 -36.58
CA PRO A 13 47.76 -6.18 -36.21
C PRO A 13 46.97 -6.36 -34.90
N PRO A 14 47.00 -5.35 -34.01
CA PRO A 14 46.20 -5.41 -32.79
C PRO A 14 44.69 -5.35 -33.17
N LEU A 15 43.98 -6.38 -32.80
CA LEU A 15 42.52 -6.41 -32.87
C LEU A 15 41.95 -5.45 -31.79
N PHE A 16 41.77 -4.19 -32.16
CA PHE A 16 40.99 -3.27 -31.31
C PHE A 16 39.53 -3.72 -31.39
N ALA A 17 39.12 -4.57 -30.46
CA ALA A 17 37.71 -4.77 -30.14
C ALA A 17 37.18 -3.42 -29.64
N ALA A 18 36.47 -2.70 -30.50
CA ALA A 18 35.70 -1.52 -30.09
C ALA A 18 34.59 -1.97 -29.14
N PHE A 19 34.90 -1.96 -27.85
CA PHE A 19 33.85 -1.98 -26.83
C PHE A 19 33.06 -0.69 -26.99
N HIS A 20 31.90 -0.78 -27.64
CA HIS A 20 30.90 0.25 -27.58
C HIS A 20 30.32 0.19 -26.17
N LEU A 21 30.95 0.89 -25.22
CA LEU A 21 30.31 1.30 -23.99
C LEU A 21 29.16 2.21 -24.41
N ASN A 22 27.94 1.69 -24.44
CA ASN A 22 26.75 2.51 -24.40
C ASN A 22 26.74 3.23 -23.05
N ALA A 23 27.51 4.30 -22.95
CA ALA A 23 27.41 5.21 -21.82
C ALA A 23 25.99 5.78 -21.86
N LYS A 24 25.13 5.30 -20.99
CA LYS A 24 23.81 5.88 -20.75
C LYS A 24 24.06 7.37 -20.43
N MET A 25 23.59 8.27 -21.26
CA MET A 25 23.83 9.68 -21.09
C MET A 25 23.19 10.10 -19.75
N GLU A 26 24.01 10.53 -18.80
CA GLU A 26 23.54 11.00 -17.50
C GLU A 26 22.66 12.24 -17.71
N LYS A 27 21.49 12.26 -17.06
CA LYS A 27 20.59 13.41 -17.06
C LYS A 27 20.25 13.79 -15.61
N PRO A 28 20.08 15.08 -15.32
CA PRO A 28 19.54 15.50 -14.03
C PRO A 28 18.15 14.92 -13.82
N THR A 29 17.89 14.41 -12.62
CA THR A 29 16.60 13.82 -12.22
C THR A 29 16.05 14.62 -11.03
N PRO A 30 15.27 15.68 -11.27
CA PRO A 30 14.74 16.52 -10.20
C PRO A 30 13.59 15.87 -9.41
N LEU A 31 12.91 14.89 -9.98
CA LEU A 31 11.91 14.08 -9.30
C LEU A 31 12.40 12.63 -9.24
N ILE A 32 12.69 12.17 -8.03
CA ILE A 32 13.12 10.79 -7.79
C ILE A 32 11.89 9.94 -7.46
N LEU A 33 11.79 8.78 -8.11
CA LEU A 33 10.66 7.86 -8.00
C LEU A 33 11.13 6.52 -7.47
N ALA A 34 10.42 5.96 -6.48
CA ALA A 34 10.72 4.64 -5.94
C ALA A 34 9.45 3.91 -5.48
N VAL A 35 9.42 2.60 -5.63
CA VAL A 35 8.46 1.71 -4.96
C VAL A 35 9.24 0.96 -3.90
N HIS A 36 8.98 1.25 -2.62
CA HIS A 36 9.73 0.63 -1.53
C HIS A 36 9.17 -0.74 -1.14
N ASP A 37 7.86 -0.90 -1.24
CA ASP A 37 7.17 -2.16 -0.97
C ASP A 37 6.51 -2.64 -2.27
N ALA A 38 7.00 -3.74 -2.81
CA ALA A 38 6.45 -4.34 -4.01
C ALA A 38 4.97 -4.71 -3.79
N PRO A 39 4.07 -4.46 -4.77
CA PRO A 39 2.68 -4.84 -4.62
C PRO A 39 2.54 -6.37 -4.55
N VAL A 40 1.73 -6.85 -3.61
CA VAL A 40 1.30 -8.24 -3.52
C VAL A 40 -0.03 -8.36 -4.27
N PRO A 41 -0.10 -9.10 -5.39
CA PRO A 41 -1.34 -9.29 -6.12
C PRO A 41 -2.34 -10.14 -5.32
N PHE A 42 -3.59 -9.73 -5.29
CA PHE A 42 -4.66 -10.53 -4.68
C PHE A 42 -5.93 -10.50 -5.53
N THR A 43 -6.73 -11.56 -5.45
CA THR A 43 -8.03 -11.62 -6.11
C THR A 43 -9.10 -11.09 -5.18
N GLY A 44 -9.81 -10.04 -5.62
CA GLY A 44 -10.93 -9.48 -4.90
C GLY A 44 -12.22 -10.30 -5.05
N SER A 45 -13.26 -9.93 -4.29
CA SER A 45 -14.60 -10.51 -4.41
C SER A 45 -15.25 -10.27 -5.78
N ASP A 46 -14.76 -9.29 -6.53
CA ASP A 46 -15.13 -8.99 -7.92
C ASP A 46 -14.44 -9.90 -8.95
N GLN A 47 -13.68 -10.91 -8.50
CA GLN A 47 -12.90 -11.86 -9.32
C GLN A 47 -11.80 -11.19 -10.16
N ARG A 48 -11.42 -9.97 -9.85
CA ARG A 48 -10.33 -9.26 -10.51
C ARG A 48 -9.07 -9.31 -9.67
N THR A 49 -7.91 -9.14 -10.31
CA THR A 49 -6.65 -9.03 -9.59
C THR A 49 -6.35 -7.58 -9.24
N HIS A 50 -6.10 -7.32 -7.98
CA HIS A 50 -5.77 -6.00 -7.45
C HIS A 50 -4.31 -5.93 -7.04
N LEU A 51 -3.69 -4.77 -7.30
CA LEU A 51 -2.36 -4.40 -6.82
C LEU A 51 -2.48 -3.03 -6.14
N VAL A 52 -2.20 -2.99 -4.84
CA VAL A 52 -2.33 -1.78 -4.03
C VAL A 52 -0.97 -1.45 -3.43
N TYR A 53 -0.43 -0.30 -3.79
CA TYR A 53 0.92 0.10 -3.40
C TYR A 53 1.14 1.60 -3.54
N GLU A 54 2.31 2.08 -3.15
CA GLU A 54 2.69 3.48 -3.22
C GLU A 54 3.91 3.71 -4.11
N LEU A 55 3.81 4.72 -4.95
CA LEU A 55 4.96 5.32 -5.62
C LEU A 55 5.46 6.50 -4.75
N TRP A 56 6.64 6.36 -4.20
CA TRP A 56 7.33 7.43 -3.49
C TRP A 56 7.86 8.45 -4.48
N MET A 57 7.60 9.72 -4.20
CA MET A 57 8.05 10.85 -4.99
C MET A 57 8.86 11.79 -4.10
N LEU A 58 10.11 12.02 -4.46
CA LEU A 58 10.98 12.99 -3.80
C LEU A 58 11.30 14.12 -4.78
N ASN A 59 10.87 15.32 -4.45
CA ASN A 59 11.26 16.54 -5.16
C ASN A 59 12.65 17.00 -4.71
N PHE A 60 13.65 16.71 -5.51
CA PHE A 60 15.05 17.09 -5.26
C PHE A 60 15.43 18.39 -6.00
N SER A 61 14.43 19.18 -6.41
CA SER A 61 14.64 20.48 -7.06
C SER A 61 14.47 21.65 -6.10
N SER A 62 14.84 22.83 -6.55
CA SER A 62 14.68 24.10 -5.81
C SER A 62 13.29 24.74 -5.98
N GLY A 63 12.43 24.16 -6.79
CA GLY A 63 11.06 24.63 -7.07
C GLY A 63 9.99 23.60 -6.79
N ASP A 64 8.77 24.06 -6.69
CA ASP A 64 7.61 23.16 -6.57
C ASP A 64 7.36 22.43 -7.89
N ILE A 65 6.95 21.17 -7.81
CA ILE A 65 6.66 20.30 -8.95
C ILE A 65 5.16 20.00 -8.99
N ALA A 66 4.47 20.46 -10.03
CA ALA A 66 3.12 20.04 -10.32
C ALA A 66 3.15 18.68 -11.05
N VAL A 67 2.50 17.66 -10.50
CA VAL A 67 2.39 16.34 -11.12
C VAL A 67 1.17 16.34 -12.03
N GLN A 68 1.41 16.29 -13.34
CA GLN A 68 0.36 16.45 -14.34
C GLN A 68 -0.24 15.12 -14.79
N LYS A 69 0.56 14.06 -14.80
CA LYS A 69 0.13 12.75 -15.28
C LYS A 69 1.02 11.65 -14.68
N VAL A 70 0.41 10.53 -14.33
CA VAL A 70 1.10 9.28 -13.97
C VAL A 70 0.60 8.18 -14.88
N GLU A 71 1.51 7.53 -15.59
CA GLU A 71 1.25 6.39 -16.46
C GLU A 71 1.90 5.15 -15.87
N ILE A 72 1.16 4.07 -15.77
CA ILE A 72 1.60 2.79 -15.20
C ILE A 72 1.71 1.78 -16.32
N PHE A 73 2.84 1.10 -16.41
CA PHE A 73 3.12 0.09 -17.42
C PHE A 73 3.41 -1.26 -16.76
N GLY A 74 2.89 -2.33 -17.36
CA GLY A 74 3.25 -3.71 -17.02
C GLY A 74 3.93 -4.38 -18.20
N ASP A 75 5.14 -4.89 -18.01
CA ASP A 75 5.97 -5.50 -19.08
C ASP A 75 6.05 -4.60 -20.33
N GLY A 76 6.19 -3.29 -20.10
CA GLY A 76 6.26 -2.25 -21.14
C GLY A 76 4.94 -1.89 -21.82
N LYS A 77 3.81 -2.51 -21.46
CA LYS A 77 2.47 -2.18 -21.99
C LYS A 77 1.73 -1.25 -21.03
N PRO A 78 1.01 -0.24 -21.53
CA PRO A 78 0.23 0.64 -20.66
C PRO A 78 -0.89 -0.15 -19.96
N LEU A 79 -1.01 0.05 -18.65
CA LEU A 79 -2.05 -0.53 -17.80
C LEU A 79 -3.06 0.53 -17.37
N GLU A 80 -2.57 1.69 -16.91
CA GLU A 80 -3.40 2.78 -16.42
C GLU A 80 -2.75 4.14 -16.69
N THR A 81 -3.58 5.15 -16.85
CA THR A 81 -3.15 6.56 -16.98
C THR A 81 -4.03 7.42 -16.08
N LEU A 82 -3.38 8.12 -15.16
CA LEU A 82 -3.99 9.05 -14.23
C LEU A 82 -3.65 10.47 -14.67
N ASP A 83 -4.66 11.26 -14.98
CA ASP A 83 -4.51 12.68 -15.35
C ASP A 83 -4.25 13.57 -14.12
N SER A 84 -4.16 14.87 -14.31
CA SER A 84 -3.88 15.82 -13.23
C SER A 84 -4.94 15.82 -12.13
N ALA A 85 -6.21 15.61 -12.48
CA ALA A 85 -7.31 15.58 -11.52
C ALA A 85 -7.23 14.31 -10.66
N ALA A 86 -7.07 13.14 -11.27
CA ALA A 86 -6.87 11.87 -10.58
C ALA A 86 -5.58 11.88 -9.74
N THR A 87 -4.51 12.49 -10.24
CA THR A 87 -3.24 12.64 -9.53
C THR A 87 -3.40 13.49 -8.27
N ALA A 88 -4.10 14.63 -8.35
CA ALA A 88 -4.31 15.51 -7.21
C ALA A 88 -5.05 14.85 -6.04
N THR A 89 -5.86 13.83 -6.31
CA THR A 89 -6.56 13.06 -5.26
C THR A 89 -5.73 11.93 -4.67
N ARG A 90 -4.56 11.60 -5.24
CA ARG A 90 -3.74 10.44 -4.88
C ARG A 90 -2.37 10.80 -4.33
N LEU A 91 -1.86 12.00 -4.57
CA LEU A 91 -0.57 12.49 -4.08
C LEU A 91 -0.75 13.06 -2.67
N GLN A 92 -0.16 12.41 -1.67
CA GLN A 92 -0.20 12.85 -0.27
C GLN A 92 1.19 13.24 0.19
N PRO A 93 1.46 14.54 0.42
CA PRO A 93 2.73 14.98 0.96
C PRO A 93 3.00 14.35 2.33
N ALA A 94 4.26 14.00 2.60
CA ALA A 94 4.66 13.35 3.84
C ALA A 94 4.30 14.20 5.06
N GLY A 95 3.75 13.55 6.08
CA GLY A 95 3.29 14.20 7.32
C GLY A 95 1.94 14.91 7.21
N LEU A 96 1.31 14.95 6.03
CA LEU A 96 -0.03 15.51 5.85
C LEU A 96 -1.06 14.38 5.63
N ARG A 97 -2.31 14.65 5.99
CA ARG A 97 -3.45 13.76 5.70
C ARG A 97 -4.23 14.20 4.46
N SER A 98 -3.95 15.39 3.94
CA SER A 98 -4.57 15.93 2.73
C SER A 98 -3.75 15.59 1.49
N THR A 99 -4.43 15.47 0.37
CA THR A 99 -3.79 15.30 -0.95
C THR A 99 -3.57 16.62 -1.65
N ALA A 100 -2.65 16.65 -2.62
CA ALA A 100 -2.33 17.81 -3.43
C ALA A 100 -1.89 17.41 -4.84
N GLY A 101 -2.08 18.26 -5.83
CA GLY A 101 -1.53 18.08 -7.18
C GLY A 101 -0.08 18.55 -7.33
N THR A 102 0.48 19.15 -6.27
CA THR A 102 1.82 19.75 -6.28
C THR A 102 2.63 19.23 -5.11
N LEU A 103 3.86 18.85 -5.41
CA LEU A 103 4.88 18.46 -4.43
C LEU A 103 5.81 19.64 -4.20
N ALA A 104 5.82 20.17 -2.98
CA ALA A 104 6.64 21.31 -2.62
C ALA A 104 8.14 21.02 -2.82
N LYS A 105 8.93 22.06 -3.02
CA LYS A 105 10.40 21.93 -3.12
C LYS A 105 10.99 21.18 -1.93
N SER A 106 11.98 20.35 -2.17
CA SER A 106 12.71 19.60 -1.14
C SER A 106 11.80 18.77 -0.22
N SER A 107 10.64 18.33 -0.74
CA SER A 107 9.68 17.51 0.00
C SER A 107 9.46 16.15 -0.67
N GLN A 108 8.80 15.27 0.05
CA GLN A 108 8.42 13.95 -0.44
C GLN A 108 6.92 13.71 -0.27
N ALA A 109 6.39 12.80 -1.07
CA ALA A 109 5.01 12.37 -1.01
C ALA A 109 4.86 10.88 -1.29
N LEU A 110 3.75 10.32 -0.83
CA LEU A 110 3.24 9.03 -1.27
C LEU A 110 2.20 9.28 -2.36
N PHE A 111 2.33 8.59 -3.47
CA PHE A 111 1.31 8.53 -4.51
C PHE A 111 0.63 7.17 -4.45
N PHE A 112 -0.65 7.15 -4.04
CA PHE A 112 -1.40 5.91 -3.82
C PHE A 112 -1.91 5.34 -5.14
N ILE A 113 -1.60 4.08 -5.38
CA ILE A 113 -1.98 3.35 -6.59
C ILE A 113 -2.87 2.16 -6.21
N HIS A 114 -4.03 2.07 -6.86
CA HIS A 114 -4.86 0.88 -6.88
C HIS A 114 -5.06 0.49 -8.33
N LEU A 115 -4.26 -0.47 -8.78
CA LEU A 115 -4.35 -1.02 -10.13
C LEU A 115 -5.22 -2.27 -10.10
N THR A 116 -6.17 -2.35 -11.03
CA THR A 116 -7.07 -3.51 -11.15
C THR A 116 -6.90 -4.14 -12.52
N LEU A 117 -6.49 -5.40 -12.56
CA LEU A 117 -6.36 -6.16 -13.79
C LEU A 117 -7.67 -6.90 -14.10
N PRO A 118 -8.04 -7.08 -15.38
CA PRO A 118 -9.19 -7.88 -15.77
C PRO A 118 -9.11 -9.30 -15.20
N ALA A 119 -10.27 -9.93 -14.95
CA ALA A 119 -10.33 -11.30 -14.48
C ALA A 119 -9.56 -12.24 -15.43
N GLY A 120 -8.68 -13.07 -14.86
CA GLY A 120 -7.83 -13.99 -15.62
C GLY A 120 -6.67 -13.36 -16.38
N ALA A 121 -6.49 -12.04 -16.32
CA ALA A 121 -5.30 -11.40 -16.88
C ALA A 121 -4.05 -11.77 -16.08
N PRO A 122 -2.92 -12.05 -16.74
CA PRO A 122 -1.68 -12.34 -16.03
C PRO A 122 -1.19 -11.09 -15.28
N VAL A 123 -0.63 -11.31 -14.10
CA VAL A 123 0.11 -10.27 -13.39
C VAL A 123 1.40 -9.98 -14.15
N PRO A 124 1.74 -8.71 -14.44
CA PRO A 124 2.98 -8.39 -15.12
C PRO A 124 4.20 -8.78 -14.27
N ASN A 125 5.29 -9.18 -14.93
CA ASN A 125 6.56 -9.49 -14.25
C ASN A 125 7.23 -8.23 -13.71
N GLN A 126 7.03 -7.10 -14.39
CA GLN A 126 7.61 -5.81 -14.04
C GLN A 126 6.59 -4.69 -14.22
N ILE A 127 6.58 -3.78 -13.26
CA ILE A 127 5.79 -2.54 -13.30
C ILE A 127 6.76 -1.36 -13.34
N THR A 128 6.48 -0.38 -14.20
CA THR A 128 7.19 0.90 -14.25
C THR A 128 6.21 2.05 -14.26
N HIS A 129 6.66 3.22 -13.82
CA HIS A 129 5.85 4.42 -13.74
C HIS A 129 6.51 5.53 -14.54
N ARG A 130 5.74 6.23 -15.35
CA ARG A 130 6.17 7.42 -16.07
C ARG A 130 5.37 8.61 -15.56
N VAL A 131 6.08 9.60 -14.99
CA VAL A 131 5.48 10.77 -14.37
C VAL A 131 5.81 11.99 -15.18
N THR A 132 4.77 12.67 -15.69
CA THR A 132 4.89 13.96 -16.38
C THR A 132 4.64 15.08 -15.38
N THR A 133 5.55 16.05 -15.35
CA THR A 133 5.55 17.14 -14.38
C THR A 133 5.72 18.49 -15.02
N TYR A 134 5.32 19.53 -14.26
CA TYR A 134 5.61 20.93 -14.60
C TYR A 134 6.28 21.62 -13.41
N VAL A 135 7.38 22.32 -13.69
CA VAL A 135 8.20 23.05 -12.70
C VAL A 135 8.27 24.51 -13.11
N ALA A 136 7.38 25.35 -12.59
CA ALA A 136 7.27 26.75 -12.99
C ALA A 136 8.56 27.57 -12.74
N ALA A 137 9.31 27.23 -11.70
CA ALA A 137 10.56 27.93 -11.35
C ALA A 137 11.76 27.53 -12.22
N ALA A 138 11.64 26.47 -13.05
CA ALA A 138 12.72 26.05 -13.94
C ALA A 138 12.82 26.92 -15.20
N PRO A 139 14.00 27.02 -15.84
CA PRO A 139 14.12 27.63 -17.16
C PRO A 139 13.16 26.97 -18.16
N PRO A 140 12.63 27.70 -19.16
CA PRO A 140 11.58 27.20 -20.06
C PRO A 140 11.85 25.83 -20.70
N ALA A 141 13.12 25.54 -21.04
CA ALA A 141 13.52 24.24 -21.62
C ALA A 141 13.43 23.06 -20.63
N PHE A 142 13.28 23.32 -19.33
CA PHE A 142 13.26 22.31 -18.25
C PHE A 142 11.96 22.36 -17.42
N GLN A 143 10.95 23.13 -17.86
CA GLN A 143 9.68 23.22 -17.13
C GLN A 143 8.86 21.94 -17.25
N HIS A 144 8.89 21.30 -18.41
CA HIS A 144 8.19 20.03 -18.64
C HIS A 144 9.18 18.88 -18.58
N LEU A 145 9.02 18.03 -17.56
CA LEU A 145 9.89 16.89 -17.32
C LEU A 145 9.09 15.60 -17.36
N VAL A 146 9.73 14.54 -17.80
CA VAL A 146 9.19 13.18 -17.76
C VAL A 146 10.23 12.30 -17.07
N GLU A 147 9.85 11.77 -15.91
CA GLU A 147 10.67 10.84 -15.15
C GLU A 147 10.05 9.44 -15.18
N THR A 148 10.92 8.43 -15.17
CA THR A 148 10.51 7.02 -15.18
C THR A 148 11.14 6.34 -13.99
N SER A 149 10.34 5.59 -13.23
CA SER A 149 10.84 4.80 -12.11
C SER A 149 11.66 3.61 -12.58
N ASP A 150 12.52 3.10 -11.70
CA ASP A 150 13.04 1.75 -11.89
C ASP A 150 11.89 0.74 -11.92
N PRO A 151 12.05 -0.39 -12.62
CA PRO A 151 11.06 -1.45 -12.63
C PRO A 151 10.96 -2.13 -11.26
N VAL A 152 9.73 -2.44 -10.84
CA VAL A 152 9.45 -3.26 -9.66
C VAL A 152 8.74 -4.53 -10.09
N SER A 153 9.14 -5.67 -9.54
CA SER A 153 8.43 -6.93 -9.71
C SER A 153 7.40 -7.08 -8.60
N PRO A 154 6.13 -7.39 -8.94
CA PRO A 154 5.15 -7.77 -7.93
C PRO A 154 5.65 -8.93 -7.07
N ASP A 155 5.33 -8.90 -5.78
CA ASP A 155 5.69 -9.96 -4.85
C ASP A 155 4.80 -11.19 -5.08
N SER A 156 5.37 -12.36 -4.96
CA SER A 156 4.67 -13.65 -5.06
C SER A 156 4.22 -14.19 -3.69
N HIS A 157 4.24 -13.34 -2.66
CA HIS A 157 3.82 -13.75 -1.31
C HIS A 157 2.38 -14.28 -1.31
N ALA A 158 2.15 -15.39 -0.60
CA ALA A 158 0.82 -15.96 -0.49
C ALA A 158 -0.09 -15.05 0.34
N VAL A 159 -1.25 -14.70 -0.20
CA VAL A 159 -2.26 -13.89 0.47
C VAL A 159 -3.19 -14.81 1.26
N ALA A 160 -3.44 -14.47 2.53
CA ALA A 160 -4.42 -15.18 3.34
C ALA A 160 -5.84 -14.85 2.87
N VAL A 161 -6.67 -15.88 2.73
CA VAL A 161 -8.10 -15.72 2.50
C VAL A 161 -8.81 -15.78 3.84
N ILE A 162 -9.55 -14.73 4.17
CA ILE A 162 -10.22 -14.58 5.46
C ILE A 162 -11.72 -14.36 5.28
N HIS A 163 -12.49 -14.69 6.32
CA HIS A 163 -13.92 -14.44 6.40
C HIS A 163 -14.20 -13.18 7.22
N PRO A 164 -15.40 -12.59 7.10
CA PRO A 164 -15.83 -11.54 8.03
C PRO A 164 -15.77 -12.03 9.49
N PRO A 165 -15.37 -11.18 10.44
CA PRO A 165 -15.27 -11.56 11.85
C PRO A 165 -16.64 -11.55 12.57
N LEU A 166 -17.73 -11.73 11.86
CA LEU A 166 -19.09 -11.51 12.36
C LEU A 166 -20.04 -12.59 11.84
N ALA A 167 -21.01 -12.99 12.67
CA ALA A 167 -22.10 -13.87 12.29
C ALA A 167 -23.41 -13.09 12.15
N GLY A 168 -24.28 -13.53 11.25
CA GLY A 168 -25.59 -12.91 11.01
C GLY A 168 -25.63 -12.10 9.72
N GLU A 169 -26.42 -11.05 9.68
CA GLU A 169 -26.76 -10.32 8.46
C GLU A 169 -26.77 -8.80 8.67
N ARG A 170 -26.93 -8.08 7.57
CA ARG A 170 -27.03 -6.61 7.50
C ARG A 170 -25.75 -5.88 7.96
N TYR A 171 -24.59 -6.47 7.72
CA TYR A 171 -23.32 -5.81 7.96
C TYR A 171 -22.91 -4.96 6.76
N ILE A 172 -22.27 -3.84 7.06
CA ILE A 172 -21.62 -2.96 6.10
C ILE A 172 -20.11 -3.10 6.29
N SER A 173 -19.41 -3.29 5.21
CA SER A 173 -17.94 -3.19 5.12
C SER A 173 -17.59 -1.75 4.78
N ALA A 174 -17.39 -0.91 5.79
CA ALA A 174 -17.05 0.48 5.63
C ALA A 174 -15.52 0.68 5.58
N ASP A 175 -15.09 1.75 4.91
CA ASP A 175 -13.67 2.13 4.75
C ASP A 175 -12.72 0.99 4.33
N SER A 176 -13.26 -0.04 3.67
CA SER A 176 -12.48 -1.19 3.21
C SER A 176 -11.59 -0.86 2.01
N CYS A 177 -10.62 -1.71 1.77
CA CYS A 177 -9.73 -1.62 0.59
C CYS A 177 -10.57 -1.49 -0.72
N CYS A 178 -10.12 -0.74 -1.71
CA CYS A 178 -8.73 -0.24 -1.78
C CYS A 178 -8.61 1.23 -2.13
N ASP A 179 -9.70 1.94 -2.34
CA ASP A 179 -9.71 3.38 -2.62
C ASP A 179 -10.24 4.23 -1.45
N ALA A 180 -10.56 3.58 -0.30
CA ALA A 180 -10.91 4.29 0.92
C ALA A 180 -9.80 5.25 1.34
N THR A 181 -10.16 6.52 1.53
CA THR A 181 -9.18 7.58 1.81
C THR A 181 -8.65 7.54 3.24
N ARG A 182 -9.31 6.82 4.15
CA ARG A 182 -8.91 6.70 5.56
C ARG A 182 -7.90 5.58 5.75
N HIS A 183 -8.33 4.33 5.63
CA HIS A 183 -7.50 3.15 5.95
C HIS A 183 -6.36 2.95 4.96
N THR A 184 -6.64 3.00 3.66
CA THR A 184 -5.60 2.82 2.62
C THR A 184 -4.47 3.84 2.74
N ARG A 185 -4.75 5.03 3.31
CA ARG A 185 -3.79 6.14 3.43
C ARG A 185 -3.30 6.40 4.86
N ALA A 186 -3.57 5.48 5.78
CA ALA A 186 -3.12 5.57 7.16
C ALA A 186 -1.62 5.25 7.27
N SER A 187 -0.78 6.15 6.76
CA SER A 187 0.67 6.02 6.85
C SER A 187 1.20 6.46 8.21
N ILE A 188 2.08 5.65 8.80
CA ILE A 188 2.73 5.93 10.07
C ILE A 188 4.21 5.56 10.02
N GLY A 189 5.06 6.44 10.57
CA GLY A 189 6.51 6.17 10.69
C GLY A 189 6.81 5.43 11.99
N VAL A 190 7.30 4.19 11.89
CA VAL A 190 7.70 3.36 13.04
C VAL A 190 8.99 2.64 12.72
N ASN A 191 9.97 2.69 13.63
CA ASN A 191 11.25 1.99 13.50
C ASN A 191 11.96 2.27 12.16
N ASN A 192 12.07 3.55 11.78
CA ASN A 192 12.71 4.03 10.55
C ASN A 192 12.07 3.54 9.23
N ARG A 193 10.82 3.09 9.28
CA ARG A 193 10.05 2.70 8.11
C ARG A 193 8.67 3.34 8.15
N VAL A 194 8.11 3.66 6.98
CA VAL A 194 6.70 4.06 6.87
C VAL A 194 5.86 2.80 6.61
N TRP A 195 4.82 2.65 7.42
CA TRP A 195 3.87 1.55 7.34
C TRP A 195 2.51 2.08 6.90
N LEU A 196 1.82 1.34 6.05
CA LEU A 196 0.40 1.52 5.74
C LEU A 196 -0.39 0.53 6.62
N ALA A 197 -0.40 0.81 7.92
CA ALA A 197 -0.84 -0.14 8.94
C ALA A 197 -2.29 -0.63 8.76
N GLN A 198 -3.14 0.19 8.12
CA GLN A 198 -4.56 -0.11 7.94
C GLN A 198 -4.97 -0.32 6.48
N ARG A 199 -4.01 -0.56 5.56
CA ARG A 199 -4.30 -0.68 4.12
C ARG A 199 -5.47 -1.62 3.79
N TYR A 200 -5.58 -2.73 4.49
CA TYR A 200 -6.60 -3.76 4.30
C TYR A 200 -7.61 -3.84 5.46
N ALA A 201 -7.63 -2.83 6.33
CA ALA A 201 -8.59 -2.78 7.42
C ALA A 201 -10.01 -2.52 6.90
N VAL A 202 -10.98 -3.00 7.66
CA VAL A 202 -12.41 -2.84 7.40
C VAL A 202 -13.08 -2.38 8.68
N ASP A 203 -13.83 -1.28 8.63
CA ASP A 203 -14.73 -0.89 9.69
C ASP A 203 -16.07 -1.60 9.45
N TRP A 204 -16.39 -2.52 10.35
CA TRP A 204 -17.66 -3.24 10.27
C TRP A 204 -18.75 -2.50 11.02
N GLU A 205 -19.85 -2.26 10.35
CA GLU A 205 -21.07 -1.69 10.91
C GLU A 205 -22.24 -2.62 10.71
N GLN A 206 -23.27 -2.57 11.57
CA GLN A 206 -24.47 -3.38 11.40
C GLN A 206 -25.71 -2.49 11.35
N LEU A 207 -26.57 -2.72 10.36
CA LEU A 207 -27.86 -2.06 10.23
C LEU A 207 -28.92 -2.72 11.12
N ASP A 208 -29.79 -1.92 11.71
CA ASP A 208 -31.04 -2.39 12.31
C ASP A 208 -32.09 -2.75 11.23
N ALA A 209 -33.29 -3.09 11.64
CA ALA A 209 -34.39 -3.43 10.72
C ALA A 209 -34.84 -2.22 9.86
N ASN A 210 -34.54 -1.00 10.26
CA ASN A 210 -34.90 0.25 9.57
C ASN A 210 -33.76 0.80 8.71
N GLY A 211 -32.60 0.14 8.69
CA GLY A 211 -31.44 0.57 7.91
C GLY A 211 -30.55 1.59 8.62
N HIS A 212 -30.62 1.69 9.95
CA HIS A 212 -29.79 2.59 10.73
C HIS A 212 -28.65 1.81 11.42
N ILE A 213 -27.46 2.40 11.50
CA ILE A 213 -26.32 1.82 12.23
C ILE A 213 -26.43 2.03 13.75
N TYR A 214 -27.19 3.03 14.18
CA TYR A 214 -27.45 3.30 15.60
C TYR A 214 -28.91 3.76 15.82
N ASN A 215 -29.40 3.57 17.05
CA ASN A 215 -30.72 4.02 17.51
C ASN A 215 -30.56 4.60 18.93
N GLY A 216 -30.54 5.92 19.03
CA GLY A 216 -30.28 6.68 20.26
C GLY A 216 -29.16 7.71 20.10
N PRO A 217 -28.61 8.21 21.21
CA PRO A 217 -27.51 9.17 21.18
C PRO A 217 -26.25 8.56 20.51
N GLN A 218 -25.66 9.29 19.55
CA GLN A 218 -24.49 8.81 18.78
C GLN A 218 -23.24 8.62 19.64
N GLU A 219 -23.12 9.38 20.70
CA GLU A 219 -22.00 9.31 21.65
C GLU A 219 -22.05 8.10 22.60
N LYS A 220 -23.11 7.29 22.52
CA LYS A 220 -23.28 6.09 23.33
C LYS A 220 -23.04 4.82 22.51
N LEU A 221 -22.14 3.97 22.96
CA LEU A 221 -21.84 2.70 22.32
C LEU A 221 -23.05 1.78 22.23
N GLU A 222 -23.87 1.76 23.28
CA GLU A 222 -25.09 0.92 23.36
C GLU A 222 -26.15 1.32 22.33
N SER A 223 -26.04 2.50 21.73
CA SER A 223 -26.92 2.93 20.63
C SER A 223 -26.64 2.18 19.32
N TYR A 224 -25.43 1.63 19.15
CA TYR A 224 -25.00 0.99 17.90
C TYR A 224 -25.44 -0.46 17.82
N THR A 225 -26.02 -0.84 16.68
CA THR A 225 -26.56 -2.19 16.45
C THR A 225 -25.49 -3.28 16.59
N ILE A 226 -24.24 -2.97 16.20
CA ILE A 226 -23.10 -3.90 16.27
C ILE A 226 -22.54 -4.03 17.70
N PHE A 227 -22.85 -3.11 18.61
CA PHE A 227 -22.27 -3.14 19.95
C PHE A 227 -22.55 -4.46 20.68
N SER A 228 -21.56 -4.98 21.38
CA SER A 228 -21.62 -6.26 22.12
C SER A 228 -21.91 -7.51 21.25
N LYS A 229 -21.75 -7.46 19.93
CA LYS A 229 -21.81 -8.66 19.09
C LYS A 229 -20.52 -9.47 19.26
N PRO A 230 -20.61 -10.81 19.22
CA PRO A 230 -19.41 -11.64 19.22
C PRO A 230 -18.53 -11.36 18.01
N ALA A 231 -17.23 -11.22 18.25
CA ALA A 231 -16.23 -11.25 17.18
C ALA A 231 -15.77 -12.69 16.96
N LEU A 232 -15.72 -13.12 15.71
CA LEU A 232 -15.32 -14.45 15.28
C LEU A 232 -13.89 -14.44 14.74
N ALA A 233 -13.21 -15.58 14.85
CA ALA A 233 -11.94 -15.76 14.14
C ALA A 233 -12.17 -15.73 12.63
N VAL A 234 -11.35 -14.96 11.93
CA VAL A 234 -11.47 -14.76 10.47
C VAL A 234 -10.98 -15.95 9.65
N SER A 235 -10.28 -16.89 10.27
CA SER A 235 -9.71 -18.12 9.68
C SER A 235 -9.25 -19.06 10.80
N ASP A 236 -8.87 -20.29 10.44
CA ASP A 236 -8.05 -21.15 11.32
C ASP A 236 -6.72 -20.43 11.60
N ALA A 237 -6.41 -20.19 12.87
CA ALA A 237 -5.28 -19.35 13.25
C ALA A 237 -4.80 -19.65 14.68
N THR A 238 -3.65 -19.08 15.03
CA THR A 238 -3.13 -19.08 16.39
C THR A 238 -3.25 -17.69 16.99
N VAL A 239 -3.83 -17.55 18.20
CA VAL A 239 -3.81 -16.29 18.93
C VAL A 239 -2.39 -16.00 19.40
N VAL A 240 -1.81 -14.89 18.95
CA VAL A 240 -0.44 -14.49 19.30
C VAL A 240 -0.38 -13.31 20.26
N SER A 241 -1.44 -12.49 20.29
CA SER A 241 -1.53 -11.37 21.23
C SER A 241 -2.99 -11.06 21.56
N THR A 242 -3.21 -10.55 22.76
CA THR A 242 -4.49 -9.98 23.19
C THR A 242 -4.24 -8.75 24.03
N VAL A 243 -5.03 -7.71 23.82
CA VAL A 243 -5.12 -6.52 24.67
C VAL A 243 -6.56 -6.41 25.15
N ASP A 244 -6.78 -6.33 26.45
CA ASP A 244 -8.10 -6.24 27.08
C ASP A 244 -8.04 -5.33 28.32
N GLY A 245 -9.17 -4.70 28.63
CA GLY A 245 -9.30 -3.83 29.80
C GLY A 245 -8.97 -2.37 29.56
N LEU A 246 -8.67 -1.99 28.32
CA LEU A 246 -8.57 -0.57 27.98
C LEU A 246 -9.98 0.08 27.96
N PRO A 247 -10.08 1.37 28.36
CA PRO A 247 -11.36 2.08 28.36
C PRO A 247 -11.98 2.13 26.97
N GLU A 248 -13.30 1.99 26.91
CA GLU A 248 -14.05 2.24 25.68
C GLU A 248 -13.98 3.71 25.28
N GLN A 249 -13.91 3.94 23.97
CA GLN A 249 -13.90 5.29 23.42
C GLN A 249 -15.33 5.79 23.20
N VAL A 250 -15.52 7.10 23.35
CA VAL A 250 -16.78 7.76 22.97
C VAL A 250 -16.84 7.78 21.43
N PRO A 251 -17.90 7.24 20.81
CA PRO A 251 -18.05 7.27 19.36
C PRO A 251 -17.89 8.68 18.77
N GLY A 252 -17.13 8.79 17.68
CA GLY A 252 -16.81 10.06 17.04
C GLY A 252 -15.69 10.86 17.70
N GLN A 253 -15.15 10.43 18.84
CA GLN A 253 -14.00 11.06 19.48
C GLN A 253 -12.76 10.21 19.28
N TYR A 254 -11.67 10.86 18.89
CA TYR A 254 -10.36 10.20 18.79
C TYR A 254 -9.61 10.34 20.12
N PRO A 255 -9.07 9.24 20.66
CA PRO A 255 -8.27 9.32 21.87
C PRO A 255 -7.01 10.16 21.62
N SER A 256 -6.56 10.87 22.65
CA SER A 256 -5.33 11.65 22.62
C SER A 256 -4.38 11.17 23.71
N GLY A 257 -3.06 11.24 23.44
CA GLY A 257 -2.04 10.88 24.40
C GLY A 257 -1.92 9.38 24.72
N ILE A 258 -2.53 8.52 23.90
CA ILE A 258 -2.35 7.06 24.00
C ILE A 258 -0.98 6.63 23.46
N SER A 259 -0.45 5.54 23.98
CA SER A 259 0.77 4.93 23.46
C SER A 259 0.51 4.29 22.10
N LEU A 260 1.59 4.08 21.30
CA LEU A 260 1.46 3.34 20.06
C LEU A 260 1.00 1.89 20.32
N THR A 261 1.39 1.31 21.45
CA THR A 261 0.99 -0.03 21.86
C THR A 261 -0.51 -0.16 22.10
N ASP A 262 -1.14 0.91 22.59
CA ASP A 262 -2.57 0.94 22.94
C ASP A 262 -3.43 1.54 21.81
N ALA A 263 -2.80 1.95 20.69
CA ALA A 263 -3.48 2.67 19.62
C ALA A 263 -4.60 1.86 18.97
N ASP A 264 -4.47 0.53 18.97
CA ASP A 264 -5.46 -0.40 18.42
C ASP A 264 -6.57 -0.76 19.44
N GLY A 265 -6.51 -0.22 20.67
CA GLY A 265 -7.50 -0.52 21.71
C GLY A 265 -7.52 -1.97 22.13
N ASN A 266 -8.67 -2.43 22.66
CA ASN A 266 -8.90 -3.84 22.98
C ASN A 266 -8.89 -4.67 21.71
N ASN A 267 -8.02 -5.66 21.59
CA ASN A 267 -7.85 -6.43 20.36
C ASN A 267 -7.38 -7.86 20.56
N VAL A 268 -7.55 -8.66 19.51
CA VAL A 268 -6.97 -10.00 19.39
C VAL A 268 -6.19 -10.06 18.08
N ILE A 269 -4.93 -10.49 18.14
CA ILE A 269 -4.09 -10.70 16.96
C ILE A 269 -3.95 -12.19 16.69
N LEU A 270 -4.25 -12.58 15.46
CA LEU A 270 -4.20 -13.95 14.96
C LEU A 270 -3.03 -14.09 13.98
N ASP A 271 -2.22 -15.14 14.17
CA ASP A 271 -1.26 -15.59 13.15
C ASP A 271 -1.98 -16.57 12.22
N LEU A 272 -2.10 -16.18 10.96
CA LEU A 272 -2.74 -16.94 9.87
C LEU A 272 -1.75 -17.85 9.14
N GLY A 273 -0.49 -17.83 9.54
CA GLY A 273 0.60 -18.53 8.87
C GLY A 273 1.20 -17.75 7.70
N SER A 274 2.35 -18.22 7.22
CA SER A 274 3.09 -17.63 6.09
C SER A 274 3.39 -16.13 6.24
N GLY A 275 3.52 -15.63 7.49
CA GLY A 275 3.79 -14.23 7.78
C GLY A 275 2.57 -13.31 7.69
N ASN A 276 1.37 -13.86 7.55
CA ASN A 276 0.13 -13.08 7.54
C ASN A 276 -0.49 -13.04 8.95
N TYR A 277 -1.00 -11.88 9.32
CA TYR A 277 -1.65 -11.62 10.60
C TYR A 277 -2.97 -10.92 10.40
N ALA A 278 -3.93 -11.18 11.29
CA ALA A 278 -5.19 -10.43 11.37
C ALA A 278 -5.35 -9.88 12.78
N SER A 279 -5.64 -8.58 12.89
CA SER A 279 -6.02 -7.93 14.14
C SER A 279 -7.51 -7.62 14.11
N THR A 280 -8.25 -8.09 15.11
CA THR A 280 -9.66 -7.76 15.30
C THR A 280 -9.78 -6.87 16.53
N HIS A 281 -10.24 -5.64 16.33
CA HIS A 281 -10.48 -4.68 17.40
C HIS A 281 -11.89 -4.91 17.96
N ILE A 282 -12.02 -4.89 19.28
CA ILE A 282 -13.24 -5.28 20.00
C ILE A 282 -13.78 -4.06 20.74
N LEU A 283 -15.05 -3.72 20.53
CA LEU A 283 -15.71 -2.59 21.16
C LEU A 283 -16.25 -2.88 22.59
N ARG A 284 -15.79 -3.94 23.22
CA ARG A 284 -16.14 -4.28 24.60
C ARG A 284 -15.00 -5.05 25.25
N PRO A 285 -14.63 -4.72 26.51
CA PRO A 285 -13.72 -5.55 27.24
C PRO A 285 -14.26 -6.99 27.25
N ALA A 286 -13.51 -7.93 26.73
CA ALA A 286 -13.84 -9.34 26.87
C ALA A 286 -13.75 -9.68 28.35
N ALA A 287 -14.77 -10.35 28.92
CA ALA A 287 -14.63 -10.93 30.24
C ALA A 287 -13.40 -11.85 30.18
N SER A 288 -12.42 -11.61 31.04
CA SER A 288 -11.09 -12.23 31.05
C SER A 288 -11.08 -13.77 31.05
N GLU A 289 -12.21 -14.41 31.25
CA GLU A 289 -12.40 -15.84 31.23
C GLU A 289 -12.60 -16.47 29.85
N SER A 290 -12.90 -15.67 28.80
CA SER A 290 -13.21 -16.18 27.45
C SER A 290 -12.03 -16.19 26.49
N ILE A 291 -10.92 -15.52 26.81
CA ILE A 291 -9.72 -15.48 25.98
C ILE A 291 -8.61 -16.34 26.58
N LYS A 292 -8.89 -17.60 26.85
CA LYS A 292 -7.79 -18.58 26.98
C LYS A 292 -7.34 -18.91 25.57
N ALA A 293 -6.00 -18.92 25.37
CA ALA A 293 -5.35 -19.36 24.15
C ALA A 293 -5.98 -20.66 23.62
N THR A 294 -7.05 -20.53 22.90
CA THR A 294 -7.80 -21.63 22.31
C THR A 294 -7.64 -21.48 20.82
N LYS A 295 -7.28 -22.55 20.16
CA LYS A 295 -7.32 -22.64 18.71
C LYS A 295 -8.74 -22.27 18.30
N PHE A 296 -8.94 -21.09 17.71
CA PHE A 296 -10.20 -20.70 17.15
C PHE A 296 -10.47 -21.59 15.96
N ILE A 297 -11.57 -22.28 15.94
CA ILE A 297 -12.07 -23.03 14.78
C ILE A 297 -13.18 -22.17 14.22
N PRO A 298 -13.07 -21.67 12.97
CA PRO A 298 -14.16 -20.94 12.34
C PRO A 298 -15.40 -21.80 12.32
N ASP A 299 -16.56 -21.21 12.55
CA ASP A 299 -17.81 -21.89 12.29
C ASP A 299 -17.88 -22.20 10.79
N LYS A 300 -17.91 -23.50 10.44
CA LYS A 300 -17.91 -23.99 9.05
C LYS A 300 -19.22 -23.70 8.30
N SER A 301 -20.12 -22.92 8.86
CA SER A 301 -21.42 -22.61 8.26
C SER A 301 -21.39 -21.58 7.12
N TRP A 302 -20.23 -21.05 6.77
CA TRP A 302 -20.06 -20.06 5.70
C TRP A 302 -19.41 -20.69 4.45
N VAL A 303 -20.20 -21.40 3.65
CA VAL A 303 -19.89 -21.76 2.26
C VAL A 303 -20.91 -21.09 1.35
#